data_fdbb19ea3838723d330aeff1fbd37920
#
_entry.id   fdbb19ea3838723d330aeff1fbd37920
#
_cell.length_a   1.000
_cell.length_b   1.000
_cell.length_c   1.000
_cell.angle_alpha   90.00
_cell.angle_beta   90.00
_cell.angle_gamma   90.00
#
_symmetry.space_group_name_H-M   'P 1'
#
loop_
_entity.id
_entity.type
_entity.pdbx_description
1 polymer ?
#
loop_
_entity_poly.entity_id
_entity_poly.type
_entity_poly.pdbx_seq_one_letter_code
_entity_poly.pdbx_strand_id
1 'polypeptide(L)'
;MPHIPADLHLRAGGTSVVLHIAENSAPQVLYWGADLGNLSEQDLDEFVSSQVPGVVSGTADTPPVLSMIPSQSEGWLGTPGLVGSRGGRSQFSAFRAQSVDVHTTGSGGDGDAAGDVVVGENTGTRVDVHCYDDEAGLVLSVRLELTGSGLLRARATITNDAQDGYSLESLLLALPTPARETRVIDQTGRHLRERDIQTHEFTIGEHSRTTRIARGHAESTVHGTCEPETRWQDGLVHYIHVAWSGNTKTIAERDILGFQGLLGGEMLYPGEITLDHGESYTSPWIVGTWGHGLDEAAGRIHKYLRGLPSH
;
A
#
# COMPACT_ATOMS: atom_id res chain seq x y z
N MET A 1 -6.56 7.07 -22.14
CA MET A 1 -6.09 7.49 -20.79
C MET A 1 -7.28 8.14 -20.10
N PRO A 2 -7.67 7.67 -18.90
CA PRO A 2 -8.64 8.38 -18.09
C PRO A 2 -8.14 9.81 -17.83
N HIS A 3 -9.07 10.74 -17.74
CA HIS A 3 -8.73 12.13 -17.41
C HIS A 3 -8.50 12.20 -15.89
N ILE A 4 -7.53 12.99 -15.42
CA ILE A 4 -7.34 13.26 -13.99
C ILE A 4 -8.20 14.50 -13.65
N PRO A 5 -8.97 14.46 -12.52
CA PRO A 5 -9.12 13.36 -11.54
C PRO A 5 -9.82 12.13 -12.11
N ALA A 6 -9.53 10.95 -11.56
CA ALA A 6 -10.14 9.69 -11.98
C ALA A 6 -10.48 8.81 -10.78
N ASP A 7 -11.68 8.23 -10.85
CA ASP A 7 -12.16 7.24 -9.88
C ASP A 7 -12.25 5.89 -10.57
N LEU A 8 -11.63 4.87 -9.99
CA LEU A 8 -11.56 3.55 -10.57
C LEU A 8 -12.11 2.50 -9.60
N HIS A 9 -13.01 1.66 -10.09
CA HIS A 9 -13.48 0.49 -9.37
C HIS A 9 -12.96 -0.78 -10.04
N LEU A 10 -12.05 -1.47 -9.37
CA LEU A 10 -11.46 -2.72 -9.82
C LEU A 10 -12.13 -3.90 -9.13
N ARG A 11 -12.38 -4.99 -9.88
CA ARG A 11 -13.02 -6.19 -9.34
C ARG A 11 -12.36 -7.45 -9.87
N ALA A 12 -11.94 -8.33 -8.98
CA ALA A 12 -11.46 -9.67 -9.33
C ALA A 12 -11.49 -10.61 -8.12
N GLY A 13 -11.73 -11.89 -8.32
CA GLY A 13 -11.62 -12.95 -7.32
C GLY A 13 -12.41 -12.71 -6.02
N GLY A 14 -13.57 -12.06 -6.11
CA GLY A 14 -14.41 -11.70 -4.95
C GLY A 14 -13.89 -10.51 -4.16
N THR A 15 -12.99 -9.71 -4.75
CA THR A 15 -12.43 -8.49 -4.16
C THR A 15 -12.80 -7.28 -5.01
N SER A 16 -13.17 -6.19 -4.36
CA SER A 16 -13.24 -4.85 -4.93
C SER A 16 -12.12 -3.97 -4.39
N VAL A 17 -11.59 -3.09 -5.26
CA VAL A 17 -10.68 -2.00 -4.89
C VAL A 17 -11.23 -0.72 -5.50
N VAL A 18 -11.40 0.32 -4.70
CA VAL A 18 -11.76 1.66 -5.17
C VAL A 18 -10.56 2.57 -5.02
N LEU A 19 -10.14 3.15 -6.15
CA LEU A 19 -9.03 4.10 -6.23
C LEU A 19 -9.56 5.48 -6.55
N HIS A 20 -9.04 6.48 -5.87
CA HIS A 20 -9.21 7.89 -6.19
C HIS A 20 -7.87 8.50 -6.59
N ILE A 21 -7.82 9.16 -7.74
CA ILE A 21 -6.62 9.78 -8.29
C ILE A 21 -6.91 11.26 -8.48
N ALA A 22 -6.56 12.06 -7.47
CA ALA A 22 -6.69 13.51 -7.50
C ALA A 22 -5.45 14.17 -8.15
N GLU A 23 -5.60 15.38 -8.69
CA GLU A 23 -4.50 16.11 -9.35
C GLU A 23 -3.36 16.48 -8.38
N ASN A 24 -3.66 16.68 -7.11
CA ASN A 24 -2.74 17.26 -6.12
C ASN A 24 -2.27 16.28 -5.04
N SER A 25 -2.39 15.00 -5.30
CA SER A 25 -1.93 13.96 -4.38
C SER A 25 -1.38 12.75 -5.11
N ALA A 26 -0.65 11.89 -4.41
CA ALA A 26 -0.44 10.51 -4.83
C ALA A 26 -1.78 9.74 -4.84
N PRO A 27 -1.90 8.62 -5.58
CA PRO A 27 -3.16 7.86 -5.64
C PRO A 27 -3.60 7.37 -4.26
N GLN A 28 -4.91 7.30 -4.06
CA GLN A 28 -5.53 6.84 -2.82
C GLN A 28 -6.29 5.54 -3.06
N VAL A 29 -6.11 4.57 -2.17
CA VAL A 29 -7.03 3.44 -2.05
C VAL A 29 -8.10 3.84 -1.04
N LEU A 30 -9.35 4.00 -1.49
CA LEU A 30 -10.46 4.34 -0.58
C LEU A 30 -11.11 3.10 0.02
N TYR A 31 -11.05 1.99 -0.71
CA TYR A 31 -11.59 0.70 -0.29
C TYR A 31 -10.81 -0.45 -0.92
N TRP A 32 -10.59 -1.48 -0.17
CA TRP A 32 -10.19 -2.80 -0.65
C TRP A 32 -10.76 -3.87 0.31
N GLY A 33 -11.44 -4.84 -0.25
CA GLY A 33 -12.20 -5.80 0.56
C GLY A 33 -13.19 -6.61 -0.26
N ALA A 34 -14.29 -7.01 0.37
CA ALA A 34 -15.33 -7.79 -0.28
C ALA A 34 -15.88 -7.12 -1.55
N ASP A 35 -16.24 -7.93 -2.53
CA ASP A 35 -16.78 -7.44 -3.79
C ASP A 35 -18.04 -6.60 -3.57
N LEU A 36 -18.01 -5.35 -4.02
CA LEU A 36 -19.10 -4.38 -3.92
C LEU A 36 -20.17 -4.57 -5.03
N GLY A 37 -19.97 -5.53 -5.93
CA GLY A 37 -20.82 -5.66 -7.11
C GLY A 37 -20.48 -4.63 -8.18
N ASN A 38 -21.37 -4.48 -9.18
CA ASN A 38 -21.20 -3.44 -10.19
C ASN A 38 -21.69 -2.10 -9.63
N LEU A 39 -20.79 -1.13 -9.53
CA LEU A 39 -21.14 0.26 -9.23
C LEU A 39 -21.37 0.99 -10.56
N SER A 40 -22.43 1.77 -10.66
CA SER A 40 -22.57 2.75 -11.74
C SER A 40 -21.60 3.93 -11.51
N GLU A 41 -21.41 4.79 -12.50
CA GLU A 41 -20.61 6.03 -12.32
C GLU A 41 -21.15 6.86 -11.16
N GLN A 42 -22.49 7.00 -11.05
CA GLN A 42 -23.10 7.72 -9.96
C GLN A 42 -22.84 7.07 -8.60
N ASP A 43 -22.96 5.72 -8.49
CA ASP A 43 -22.67 5.00 -7.24
C ASP A 43 -21.21 5.17 -6.83
N LEU A 44 -20.29 5.19 -7.80
CA LEU A 44 -18.86 5.39 -7.55
C LEU A 44 -18.58 6.82 -7.06
N ASP A 45 -19.16 7.83 -7.72
CA ASP A 45 -19.04 9.23 -7.31
C ASP A 45 -19.60 9.46 -5.89
N GLU A 46 -20.76 8.88 -5.59
CA GLU A 46 -21.37 8.94 -4.25
C GLU A 46 -20.49 8.23 -3.22
N PHE A 47 -19.93 7.07 -3.56
CA PHE A 47 -18.99 6.35 -2.70
C PHE A 47 -17.76 7.20 -2.40
N VAL A 48 -17.08 7.73 -3.41
CA VAL A 48 -15.88 8.58 -3.26
C VAL A 48 -16.20 9.81 -2.42
N SER A 49 -17.32 10.50 -2.71
CA SER A 49 -17.76 11.66 -1.95
C SER A 49 -18.01 11.35 -0.47
N SER A 50 -18.53 10.16 -0.16
CA SER A 50 -18.77 9.70 1.21
C SER A 50 -17.48 9.46 2.02
N GLN A 51 -16.35 9.23 1.33
CA GLN A 51 -15.05 8.99 1.97
C GLN A 51 -14.30 10.30 2.31
N VAL A 52 -14.78 11.45 1.83
CA VAL A 52 -14.18 12.75 2.16
C VAL A 52 -14.49 13.07 3.64
N PRO A 53 -13.47 13.19 4.50
CA PRO A 53 -13.70 13.47 5.92
C PRO A 53 -14.27 14.86 6.11
N GLY A 54 -15.15 15.01 7.10
CA GLY A 54 -15.62 16.33 7.53
C GLY A 54 -14.50 17.15 8.17
N VAL A 55 -14.50 18.46 7.94
CA VAL A 55 -13.58 19.37 8.63
C VAL A 55 -13.95 19.42 10.12
N VAL A 56 -12.99 19.08 10.98
CA VAL A 56 -13.15 19.12 12.43
C VAL A 56 -12.74 20.50 12.94
N SER A 57 -13.57 21.12 13.79
CA SER A 57 -13.27 22.43 14.36
C SER A 57 -11.95 22.42 15.14
N GLY A 58 -11.05 23.36 14.81
CA GLY A 58 -9.74 23.49 15.43
C GLY A 58 -8.63 22.62 14.79
N THR A 59 -8.92 21.97 13.69
CA THR A 59 -7.92 21.30 12.84
C THR A 59 -7.62 22.15 11.59
N ALA A 60 -6.79 21.61 10.68
CA ALA A 60 -6.53 22.24 9.39
C ALA A 60 -7.82 22.39 8.57
N ASP A 61 -7.90 23.44 7.75
CA ASP A 61 -9.07 23.72 6.91
C ASP A 61 -9.28 22.65 5.81
N THR A 62 -8.23 21.90 5.50
CA THR A 62 -8.28 20.79 4.54
C THR A 62 -8.17 19.47 5.29
N PRO A 63 -9.11 18.54 5.09
CA PRO A 63 -9.00 17.19 5.67
C PRO A 63 -7.71 16.51 5.23
N PRO A 64 -7.04 15.75 6.12
CA PRO A 64 -5.87 14.97 5.74
C PRO A 64 -6.27 13.85 4.79
N VAL A 65 -5.33 13.49 3.92
CA VAL A 65 -5.46 12.40 2.96
C VAL A 65 -4.48 11.30 3.30
N LEU A 66 -4.95 10.06 3.38
CA LEU A 66 -4.09 8.88 3.43
C LEU A 66 -3.92 8.35 2.00
N SER A 67 -2.94 8.91 1.29
CA SER A 67 -2.56 8.42 -0.03
C SER A 67 -1.71 7.14 0.06
N MET A 68 -1.40 6.50 -1.06
CA MET A 68 -0.51 5.34 -1.08
C MET A 68 0.94 5.70 -0.74
N ILE A 69 1.33 6.98 -0.87
CA ILE A 69 2.61 7.54 -0.39
C ILE A 69 2.28 8.75 0.48
N PRO A 70 1.82 8.53 1.73
CA PRO A 70 1.33 9.61 2.56
C PRO A 70 2.37 10.70 2.78
N SER A 71 1.95 11.95 2.72
CA SER A 71 2.84 13.10 2.89
C SER A 71 2.22 14.22 3.73
N GLN A 72 3.08 15.04 4.29
CA GLN A 72 2.64 16.22 5.06
C GLN A 72 1.97 17.27 4.16
N SER A 73 2.31 17.33 2.89
CA SER A 73 1.65 18.21 1.91
C SER A 73 0.17 17.88 1.72
N GLU A 74 -0.23 16.63 1.99
CA GLU A 74 -1.59 16.12 1.95
C GLU A 74 -2.30 16.23 3.31
N GLY A 75 -1.69 16.91 4.28
CA GLY A 75 -2.20 17.03 5.65
C GLY A 75 -1.99 15.79 6.52
N TRP A 76 -1.30 14.76 6.02
CA TRP A 76 -0.99 13.57 6.81
C TRP A 76 0.13 13.87 7.81
N LEU A 77 -0.16 13.68 9.11
CA LEU A 77 0.78 13.95 10.21
C LEU A 77 1.38 12.68 10.82
N GLY A 78 1.00 11.53 10.31
CA GLY A 78 1.58 10.24 10.67
C GLY A 78 2.88 9.94 9.92
N THR A 79 3.23 8.65 9.84
CA THR A 79 4.42 8.18 9.14
C THR A 79 4.38 8.55 7.66
N PRO A 80 5.36 9.32 7.13
CA PRO A 80 5.40 9.62 5.71
C PRO A 80 5.78 8.39 4.88
N GLY A 81 5.19 8.27 3.69
CA GLY A 81 5.52 7.20 2.75
C GLY A 81 6.91 7.34 2.14
N LEU A 82 7.35 8.58 1.89
CA LEU A 82 8.69 8.90 1.39
C LEU A 82 9.48 9.69 2.44
N VAL A 83 10.68 9.21 2.77
CA VAL A 83 11.67 9.95 3.56
C VAL A 83 12.97 10.02 2.79
N GLY A 84 13.48 11.22 2.61
CA GLY A 84 14.73 11.46 1.93
C GLY A 84 15.06 12.95 1.85
N SER A 85 16.21 13.30 1.28
CA SER A 85 16.61 14.70 1.15
C SER A 85 17.72 14.93 0.13
N ARG A 86 17.90 16.19 -0.26
CA ARG A 86 19.04 16.72 -0.99
C ARG A 86 19.90 17.56 -0.06
N GLY A 87 20.79 16.92 0.70
CA GLY A 87 21.64 17.65 1.67
C GLY A 87 20.82 18.43 2.69
N GLY A 88 19.73 17.83 3.22
CA GLY A 88 18.84 18.44 4.19
C GLY A 88 17.75 19.35 3.59
N ARG A 89 17.61 19.42 2.28
CA ARG A 89 16.52 20.11 1.56
C ARG A 89 15.58 19.10 0.89
N SER A 90 14.42 19.56 0.43
CA SER A 90 13.43 18.71 -0.29
C SER A 90 13.02 17.47 0.53
N GLN A 91 12.75 17.68 1.82
CA GLN A 91 12.36 16.62 2.77
C GLN A 91 10.85 16.31 2.71
N PHE A 92 10.05 17.25 2.23
CA PHE A 92 8.60 17.14 2.16
C PHE A 92 8.18 16.99 0.71
N SER A 93 7.62 15.84 0.36
CA SER A 93 7.13 15.61 -1.00
C SER A 93 5.74 16.18 -1.19
N ALA A 94 5.46 16.70 -2.40
CA ALA A 94 4.18 17.22 -2.82
C ALA A 94 3.86 16.71 -4.23
N PHE A 95 3.60 15.42 -4.35
CA PHE A 95 3.34 14.77 -5.61
C PHE A 95 2.01 15.23 -6.23
N ARG A 96 2.03 15.41 -7.56
CA ARG A 96 0.84 15.69 -8.38
C ARG A 96 0.71 14.62 -9.44
N ALA A 97 -0.47 14.01 -9.52
CA ALA A 97 -0.73 13.02 -10.55
C ALA A 97 -0.73 13.67 -11.95
N GLN A 98 -0.01 13.06 -12.88
CA GLN A 98 0.15 13.53 -14.26
C GLN A 98 -0.60 12.64 -15.25
N SER A 99 -0.56 11.33 -15.03
CA SER A 99 -1.24 10.36 -15.89
C SER A 99 -1.61 9.10 -15.11
N VAL A 100 -2.60 8.40 -15.64
CA VAL A 100 -3.01 7.09 -15.16
C VAL A 100 -3.22 6.16 -16.37
N ASP A 101 -2.63 4.98 -16.30
CA ASP A 101 -2.77 3.93 -17.30
C ASP A 101 -3.42 2.70 -16.65
N VAL A 102 -4.48 2.18 -17.28
CA VAL A 102 -5.21 1.01 -16.80
C VAL A 102 -5.06 -0.12 -17.81
N HIS A 103 -4.58 -1.25 -17.34
CA HIS A 103 -4.33 -2.42 -18.15
C HIS A 103 -5.12 -3.62 -17.60
N THR A 104 -5.84 -4.30 -18.48
CA THR A 104 -6.44 -5.58 -18.14
C THR A 104 -5.38 -6.66 -18.35
N THR A 105 -5.00 -7.36 -17.29
CA THR A 105 -4.04 -8.46 -17.35
C THR A 105 -4.80 -9.74 -17.74
N GLY A 106 -4.76 -10.11 -19.00
CA GLY A 106 -5.25 -11.42 -19.49
C GLY A 106 -4.17 -12.51 -19.37
N SER A 107 -4.53 -13.74 -19.64
CA SER A 107 -3.64 -14.92 -19.62
C SER A 107 -2.59 -14.93 -20.76
N GLY A 108 -1.77 -13.90 -20.83
CA GLY A 108 -0.71 -13.75 -21.84
C GLY A 108 0.17 -12.60 -21.42
N GLY A 109 1.25 -12.93 -20.72
CA GLY A 109 2.08 -11.93 -20.09
C GLY A 109 2.66 -10.89 -21.05
N ASP A 110 2.47 -9.63 -20.76
CA ASP A 110 3.43 -8.59 -21.05
C ASP A 110 4.36 -8.52 -19.82
N GLY A 111 5.39 -9.37 -19.84
CA GLY A 111 6.41 -9.35 -18.80
C GLY A 111 7.36 -8.20 -19.04
N ASP A 112 7.34 -7.20 -18.18
CA ASP A 112 8.52 -6.37 -18.00
C ASP A 112 9.66 -7.26 -17.51
N ALA A 113 10.85 -7.10 -18.08
CA ALA A 113 12.03 -7.95 -17.87
C ALA A 113 12.60 -7.97 -16.43
N ALA A 114 11.85 -7.49 -15.45
CA ALA A 114 12.18 -7.42 -14.02
C ALA A 114 11.34 -8.38 -13.14
N GLY A 115 10.93 -9.54 -13.66
CA GLY A 115 10.32 -10.60 -12.85
C GLY A 115 8.85 -10.41 -12.47
N ASP A 116 8.10 -9.64 -13.24
CA ASP A 116 6.65 -9.53 -13.11
C ASP A 116 5.98 -10.79 -13.69
N VAL A 117 5.75 -11.76 -12.84
CA VAL A 117 5.00 -12.95 -13.20
C VAL A 117 3.52 -12.63 -13.25
N VAL A 118 2.95 -12.56 -14.44
CA VAL A 118 1.50 -12.50 -14.64
C VAL A 118 0.94 -13.90 -14.44
N VAL A 119 0.14 -14.07 -13.39
CA VAL A 119 -0.47 -15.36 -13.05
C VAL A 119 -1.64 -15.63 -13.97
N GLY A 120 -1.57 -16.71 -14.74
CA GLY A 120 -2.63 -17.19 -15.62
C GLY A 120 -3.90 -17.62 -14.89
N GLU A 121 -5.02 -17.65 -15.61
CA GLU A 121 -6.39 -18.15 -15.38
C GLU A 121 -7.43 -17.17 -14.85
N ASN A 122 -7.09 -16.04 -14.23
CA ASN A 122 -8.11 -15.03 -13.90
C ASN A 122 -7.65 -13.67 -14.42
N THR A 123 -8.54 -12.97 -15.05
CA THR A 123 -8.29 -11.60 -15.52
C THR A 123 -8.10 -10.68 -14.32
N GLY A 124 -6.93 -10.10 -14.19
CA GLY A 124 -6.63 -9.07 -13.21
C GLY A 124 -6.63 -7.68 -13.84
N THR A 125 -6.43 -6.66 -13.04
CA THR A 125 -6.28 -5.28 -13.51
C THR A 125 -5.04 -4.66 -12.90
N ARG A 126 -4.23 -3.99 -13.73
CA ARG A 126 -3.08 -3.19 -13.33
C ARG A 126 -3.40 -1.72 -13.57
N VAL A 127 -3.06 -0.90 -12.60
CA VAL A 127 -3.14 0.56 -12.69
C VAL A 127 -1.75 1.12 -12.42
N ASP A 128 -1.22 1.88 -13.37
CA ASP A 128 0.02 2.65 -13.22
C ASP A 128 -0.34 4.13 -13.12
N VAL A 129 0.08 4.80 -12.04
CA VAL A 129 -0.13 6.22 -11.81
C VAL A 129 1.22 6.91 -11.78
N HIS A 130 1.41 7.92 -12.64
CA HIS A 130 2.62 8.73 -12.70
C HIS A 130 2.38 10.07 -12.05
N CYS A 131 3.23 10.43 -11.10
CA CYS A 131 3.17 11.68 -10.36
C CYS A 131 4.51 12.40 -10.46
N TYR A 132 4.48 13.71 -10.29
CA TYR A 132 5.66 14.56 -10.28
C TYR A 132 5.62 15.53 -9.11
N ASP A 133 6.77 15.80 -8.53
CA ASP A 133 7.01 16.83 -7.53
C ASP A 133 8.00 17.86 -8.11
N ASP A 134 7.49 19.02 -8.52
CA ASP A 134 8.26 20.09 -9.16
C ASP A 134 9.34 20.68 -8.24
N GLU A 135 9.05 20.76 -6.91
CA GLU A 135 9.96 21.37 -5.95
C GLU A 135 11.09 20.41 -5.57
N ALA A 136 10.76 19.15 -5.34
CA ALA A 136 11.75 18.13 -5.03
C ALA A 136 12.46 17.60 -6.27
N GLY A 137 11.96 17.82 -7.49
CA GLY A 137 12.48 17.24 -8.73
C GLY A 137 12.46 15.72 -8.69
N LEU A 138 11.31 15.15 -8.29
CA LEU A 138 11.13 13.71 -8.15
C LEU A 138 9.97 13.22 -9.02
N VAL A 139 10.19 12.13 -9.75
CA VAL A 139 9.13 11.37 -10.42
C VAL A 139 8.75 10.19 -9.54
N LEU A 140 7.45 10.03 -9.28
CA LEU A 140 6.89 8.87 -8.59
C LEU A 140 6.02 8.08 -9.55
N SER A 141 6.27 6.79 -9.68
CA SER A 141 5.39 5.85 -10.38
C SER A 141 4.84 4.85 -9.39
N VAL A 142 3.52 4.82 -9.19
CA VAL A 142 2.83 3.84 -8.34
C VAL A 142 2.15 2.83 -9.23
N ARG A 143 2.47 1.56 -9.04
CA ARG A 143 1.80 0.44 -9.68
C ARG A 143 0.94 -0.30 -8.65
N LEU A 144 -0.32 -0.48 -8.97
CA LEU A 144 -1.25 -1.28 -8.21
C LEU A 144 -1.84 -2.38 -9.11
N GLU A 145 -1.93 -3.59 -8.58
CA GLU A 145 -2.52 -4.72 -9.29
C GLU A 145 -3.54 -5.44 -8.40
N LEU A 146 -4.74 -5.59 -8.91
CA LEU A 146 -5.71 -6.54 -8.39
C LEU A 146 -5.62 -7.81 -9.22
N THR A 147 -5.08 -8.88 -8.62
CA THR A 147 -4.91 -10.17 -9.30
C THR A 147 -6.23 -10.90 -9.49
N GLY A 148 -6.31 -11.81 -10.46
CA GLY A 148 -7.51 -12.64 -10.64
C GLY A 148 -7.87 -13.52 -9.43
N SER A 149 -6.95 -13.72 -8.49
CA SER A 149 -7.22 -14.41 -7.22
C SER A 149 -7.84 -13.51 -6.15
N GLY A 150 -8.03 -12.20 -6.43
CA GLY A 150 -8.52 -11.22 -5.47
C GLY A 150 -7.44 -10.72 -4.49
N LEU A 151 -6.17 -10.88 -4.83
CA LEU A 151 -5.05 -10.38 -4.04
C LEU A 151 -4.63 -9.01 -4.56
N LEU A 152 -4.41 -8.05 -3.67
CA LEU A 152 -3.92 -6.73 -4.01
C LEU A 152 -2.38 -6.71 -3.92
N ARG A 153 -1.73 -6.16 -4.95
CA ARG A 153 -0.28 -5.91 -4.92
C ARG A 153 -0.01 -4.46 -5.26
N ALA A 154 0.96 -3.86 -4.60
CA ALA A 154 1.40 -2.51 -4.93
C ALA A 154 2.91 -2.35 -4.78
N ARG A 155 3.51 -1.51 -5.63
CA ARG A 155 4.90 -1.05 -5.49
C ARG A 155 5.04 0.37 -6.01
N ALA A 156 6.10 1.05 -5.61
CA ALA A 156 6.41 2.39 -6.08
C ALA A 156 7.85 2.46 -6.60
N THR A 157 8.04 3.28 -7.61
CA THR A 157 9.36 3.67 -8.12
C THR A 157 9.53 5.16 -7.94
N ILE A 158 10.63 5.58 -7.31
CA ILE A 158 11.05 6.97 -7.21
C ILE A 158 12.24 7.19 -8.13
N THR A 159 12.21 8.24 -8.95
CA THR A 159 13.29 8.63 -9.85
C THR A 159 13.72 10.05 -9.53
N ASN A 160 15.02 10.28 -9.43
CA ASN A 160 15.57 11.62 -9.29
C ASN A 160 15.70 12.30 -10.66
N ASP A 161 14.88 13.34 -10.90
CA ASP A 161 14.90 14.15 -12.13
C ASP A 161 15.74 15.45 -11.98
N ALA A 162 16.14 15.82 -10.76
CA ALA A 162 17.01 16.97 -10.52
C ALA A 162 18.48 16.61 -10.70
N GLN A 163 19.33 17.64 -10.87
CA GLN A 163 20.77 17.45 -11.10
C GLN A 163 21.55 17.01 -9.85
N ASP A 164 21.09 17.42 -8.67
CA ASP A 164 21.72 17.07 -7.40
C ASP A 164 21.25 15.70 -6.93
N GLY A 165 22.12 14.92 -6.28
CA GLY A 165 21.78 13.60 -5.73
C GLY A 165 20.69 13.68 -4.65
N TYR A 166 19.80 12.69 -4.61
CA TYR A 166 18.75 12.52 -3.61
C TYR A 166 19.05 11.32 -2.71
N SER A 167 19.25 11.56 -1.42
CA SER A 167 19.43 10.49 -0.42
C SER A 167 18.05 9.97 -0.02
N LEU A 168 17.77 8.72 -0.35
CA LEU A 168 16.53 8.02 -0.01
C LEU A 168 16.72 7.21 1.28
N GLU A 169 15.88 7.44 2.28
CA GLU A 169 15.94 6.75 3.56
C GLU A 169 14.76 5.80 3.78
N SER A 170 13.61 6.07 3.16
CA SER A 170 12.42 5.21 3.25
C SER A 170 11.50 5.42 2.07
N LEU A 171 10.91 4.32 1.56
CA LEU A 171 9.79 4.34 0.62
C LEU A 171 8.79 3.25 1.06
N LEU A 172 7.72 3.67 1.73
CA LEU A 172 6.67 2.82 2.26
C LEU A 172 5.34 3.11 1.55
N LEU A 173 4.65 2.06 1.16
CA LEU A 173 3.32 2.19 0.58
C LEU A 173 2.26 1.93 1.65
N ALA A 174 1.21 2.76 1.66
CA ALA A 174 0.10 2.68 2.57
C ALA A 174 -1.16 2.09 1.92
N LEU A 175 -1.86 1.25 2.67
CA LEU A 175 -3.20 0.75 2.37
C LEU A 175 -4.11 1.04 3.58
N PRO A 176 -5.29 1.67 3.40
CA PRO A 176 -6.20 1.95 4.51
C PRO A 176 -6.80 0.66 5.06
N THR A 177 -7.23 0.69 6.31
CA THR A 177 -7.99 -0.41 6.91
C THR A 177 -9.28 0.10 7.55
N PRO A 178 -10.35 -0.74 7.63
CA PRO A 178 -11.62 -0.32 8.18
C PRO A 178 -11.54 0.10 9.66
N ALA A 179 -12.20 1.20 10.04
CA ALA A 179 -12.18 1.73 11.41
C ALA A 179 -12.68 0.73 12.49
N ARG A 180 -13.49 -0.26 12.10
CA ARG A 180 -13.97 -1.34 12.99
C ARG A 180 -12.90 -2.38 13.34
N GLU A 181 -11.78 -2.41 12.61
CA GLU A 181 -10.63 -3.23 12.94
C GLU A 181 -9.80 -2.52 14.01
N THR A 182 -10.15 -2.79 15.25
CA THR A 182 -9.58 -2.13 16.43
C THR A 182 -8.47 -2.92 17.10
N ARG A 183 -7.98 -3.96 16.47
CA ARG A 183 -6.82 -4.73 16.92
C ARG A 183 -5.76 -4.82 15.84
N VAL A 184 -4.52 -4.78 16.26
CA VAL A 184 -3.36 -5.12 15.41
C VAL A 184 -3.10 -6.61 15.53
N ILE A 185 -2.78 -7.25 14.41
CA ILE A 185 -2.37 -8.65 14.32
C ILE A 185 -1.00 -8.75 13.68
N ASP A 186 -0.09 -9.46 14.30
CA ASP A 186 1.24 -9.76 13.78
C ASP A 186 1.77 -11.11 14.26
N GLN A 187 3.01 -11.39 13.96
CA GLN A 187 3.68 -12.62 14.34
C GLN A 187 4.95 -12.33 15.13
N THR A 188 5.27 -13.22 16.03
CA THR A 188 6.53 -13.22 16.79
C THR A 188 7.03 -14.65 16.90
N GLY A 189 8.20 -14.85 17.51
CA GLY A 189 8.64 -16.21 17.77
C GLY A 189 10.12 -16.35 18.04
N ARG A 190 10.54 -17.59 18.05
CA ARG A 190 11.93 -18.04 18.17
C ARG A 190 12.06 -19.44 17.57
N HIS A 191 13.25 -19.95 17.49
CA HIS A 191 13.46 -21.35 17.09
C HIS A 191 12.59 -22.32 17.92
N LEU A 192 11.89 -23.23 17.26
CA LEU A 192 10.87 -24.16 17.76
C LEU A 192 9.56 -23.51 18.25
N ARG A 193 9.39 -22.21 18.02
CA ARG A 193 8.13 -21.49 18.25
C ARG A 193 8.07 -20.31 17.27
N GLU A 194 8.06 -20.64 15.99
CA GLU A 194 8.09 -19.68 14.90
C GLU A 194 6.69 -19.16 14.59
N ARG A 195 6.61 -17.88 14.24
CA ARG A 195 5.38 -17.24 13.73
C ARG A 195 4.15 -17.41 14.62
N ASP A 196 4.39 -17.31 15.92
CA ASP A 196 3.32 -17.29 16.91
C ASP A 196 2.47 -16.02 16.69
N ILE A 197 1.18 -16.19 16.43
CA ILE A 197 0.26 -15.08 16.15
C ILE A 197 -0.04 -14.37 17.45
N GLN A 198 0.06 -13.04 17.43
CA GLN A 198 -0.37 -12.19 18.54
C GLN A 198 -1.29 -11.08 18.06
N THR A 199 -2.18 -10.66 18.95
CA THR A 199 -3.06 -9.52 18.74
C THR A 199 -3.00 -8.59 19.94
N HIS A 200 -3.07 -7.29 19.70
CA HIS A 200 -3.15 -6.27 20.74
C HIS A 200 -4.08 -5.12 20.31
N GLU A 201 -4.46 -4.25 21.23
CA GLU A 201 -5.31 -3.12 20.90
C GLU A 201 -4.61 -2.19 19.91
N PHE A 202 -5.37 -1.70 18.94
CA PHE A 202 -4.91 -0.70 17.98
C PHE A 202 -5.13 0.69 18.56
N THR A 203 -4.18 1.14 19.35
CA THR A 203 -4.17 2.48 19.93
C THR A 203 -3.71 3.54 18.91
N ILE A 204 -3.98 4.81 19.20
CA ILE A 204 -3.45 5.93 18.38
C ILE A 204 -1.93 5.90 18.41
N GLY A 205 -1.32 6.01 17.23
CA GLY A 205 0.12 5.98 17.03
C GLY A 205 0.59 4.85 16.12
N GLU A 206 1.89 4.64 16.07
CA GLU A 206 2.58 3.69 15.22
C GLU A 206 2.85 2.38 15.97
N HIS A 207 2.45 1.27 15.35
CA HIS A 207 2.87 -0.09 15.74
C HIS A 207 3.73 -0.67 14.63
N SER A 208 5.04 -0.71 14.82
CA SER A 208 5.97 -1.11 13.77
C SER A 208 6.61 -2.48 14.00
N ARG A 209 6.86 -3.20 12.91
CA ARG A 209 7.70 -4.39 12.84
C ARG A 209 8.83 -4.14 11.85
N THR A 210 10.05 -4.23 12.33
CA THR A 210 11.24 -4.00 11.52
C THR A 210 12.18 -5.18 11.63
N THR A 211 12.52 -5.78 10.49
CA THR A 211 13.53 -6.84 10.43
C THR A 211 14.89 -6.23 10.09
N ARG A 212 15.95 -6.75 10.71
CA ARG A 212 17.35 -6.33 10.48
C ARG A 212 18.29 -7.51 10.19
N ILE A 213 17.74 -8.70 10.18
CA ILE A 213 18.44 -9.96 9.89
C ILE A 213 17.72 -10.74 8.79
N ALA A 214 17.07 -10.02 7.89
CA ALA A 214 16.21 -10.58 6.85
C ALA A 214 15.08 -11.45 7.45
N ARG A 215 14.91 -12.70 7.03
CA ARG A 215 13.81 -13.58 7.46
C ARG A 215 14.30 -14.57 8.52
N GLY A 216 14.15 -14.17 9.79
CA GLY A 216 14.46 -15.03 10.93
C GLY A 216 13.22 -15.72 11.52
N HIS A 217 13.43 -16.47 12.58
CA HIS A 217 12.36 -17.19 13.32
C HIS A 217 11.43 -16.26 14.08
N ALA A 218 11.94 -15.11 14.51
CA ALA A 218 11.22 -14.09 15.26
C ALA A 218 10.45 -13.10 14.37
N GLU A 219 10.69 -13.17 13.06
CA GLU A 219 10.23 -12.13 12.15
C GLU A 219 8.76 -12.32 11.75
N SER A 220 8.01 -11.24 11.82
CA SER A 220 6.65 -11.20 11.30
C SER A 220 6.66 -11.21 9.79
N THR A 221 5.97 -12.17 9.18
CA THR A 221 5.78 -12.20 7.73
C THR A 221 4.48 -11.53 7.31
N VAL A 222 3.58 -11.27 8.25
CA VAL A 222 2.32 -10.56 8.05
C VAL A 222 2.14 -9.53 9.16
N HIS A 223 1.60 -8.39 8.82
CA HIS A 223 1.23 -7.33 9.76
C HIS A 223 -0.11 -6.76 9.33
N GLY A 224 -1.06 -6.66 10.22
CA GLY A 224 -2.41 -6.32 9.85
C GLY A 224 -3.25 -5.75 10.97
N THR A 225 -4.51 -5.52 10.64
CA THR A 225 -5.56 -5.14 11.58
C THR A 225 -6.72 -6.13 11.51
N CYS A 226 -7.47 -6.24 12.58
CA CYS A 226 -8.63 -7.13 12.62
C CYS A 226 -9.70 -6.64 13.60
N GLU A 227 -10.91 -7.16 13.46
CA GLU A 227 -11.98 -6.99 14.44
C GLU A 227 -11.61 -7.71 15.77
N PRO A 228 -12.15 -7.27 16.91
CA PRO A 228 -11.79 -7.83 18.23
C PRO A 228 -11.98 -9.33 18.36
N GLU A 229 -13.02 -9.86 17.74
CA GLU A 229 -13.40 -11.28 17.82
C GLU A 229 -12.87 -12.12 16.65
N THR A 230 -11.96 -11.59 15.86
CA THR A 230 -11.41 -12.30 14.69
C THR A 230 -10.74 -13.61 15.10
N ARG A 231 -11.09 -14.66 14.36
CA ARG A 231 -10.61 -16.03 14.51
C ARG A 231 -10.21 -16.61 13.15
N TRP A 232 -10.01 -17.92 13.10
CA TRP A 232 -9.64 -18.58 11.84
C TRP A 232 -10.72 -18.47 10.76
N GLN A 233 -12.00 -18.55 11.13
CA GLN A 233 -13.13 -18.60 10.18
C GLN A 233 -14.16 -17.50 10.39
N ASP A 234 -13.85 -16.48 11.20
CA ASP A 234 -14.77 -15.39 11.52
C ASP A 234 -14.05 -14.10 11.84
N GLY A 235 -14.74 -12.97 11.68
CA GLY A 235 -14.23 -11.61 11.91
C GLY A 235 -13.39 -11.09 10.74
N LEU A 236 -13.56 -9.80 10.46
CA LEU A 236 -12.83 -9.17 9.36
C LEU A 236 -11.35 -8.97 9.73
N VAL A 237 -10.49 -9.26 8.78
CA VAL A 237 -9.05 -9.02 8.88
C VAL A 237 -8.49 -8.49 7.57
N HIS A 238 -7.61 -7.50 7.67
CA HIS A 238 -6.75 -7.05 6.59
C HIS A 238 -5.30 -7.17 7.03
N TYR A 239 -4.42 -7.68 6.18
CA TYR A 239 -3.00 -7.65 6.47
C TYR A 239 -2.15 -7.51 5.21
N ILE A 240 -0.93 -7.05 5.40
CA ILE A 240 0.06 -6.90 4.35
C ILE A 240 1.25 -7.84 4.58
N HIS A 241 1.92 -8.16 3.48
CA HIS A 241 3.19 -8.84 3.41
C HIS A 241 4.13 -8.08 2.49
N VAL A 242 5.35 -7.82 2.91
CA VAL A 242 6.39 -7.27 2.05
C VAL A 242 7.08 -8.43 1.33
N ALA A 243 6.92 -8.51 0.01
CA ALA A 243 7.49 -9.59 -0.81
C ALA A 243 8.99 -9.35 -1.07
N TRP A 244 9.77 -9.38 -0.02
CA TRP A 244 11.20 -9.13 -0.01
C TRP A 244 11.92 -10.13 0.91
N SER A 245 13.08 -10.63 0.49
CA SER A 245 13.88 -11.55 1.31
C SER A 245 14.87 -10.84 2.23
N GLY A 246 15.12 -9.56 1.99
CA GLY A 246 15.98 -8.68 2.82
C GLY A 246 15.25 -8.12 4.04
N ASN A 247 15.76 -7.03 4.57
CA ASN A 247 15.18 -6.32 5.69
C ASN A 247 13.89 -5.60 5.29
N THR A 248 12.88 -5.68 6.15
CA THR A 248 11.56 -5.07 5.89
C THR A 248 11.11 -4.21 7.04
N LYS A 249 10.29 -3.22 6.75
CA LYS A 249 9.56 -2.44 7.73
C LYS A 249 8.07 -2.49 7.38
N THR A 250 7.24 -2.80 8.38
CA THR A 250 5.79 -2.71 8.28
C THR A 250 5.24 -1.94 9.48
N ILE A 251 4.19 -1.18 9.25
CA ILE A 251 3.57 -0.32 10.26
C ILE A 251 2.06 -0.50 10.19
N ALA A 252 1.41 -0.64 11.33
CA ALA A 252 0.00 -0.36 11.50
C ALA A 252 -0.10 0.98 12.23
N GLU A 253 -0.73 1.98 11.63
CA GLU A 253 -0.83 3.31 12.19
C GLU A 253 -2.27 3.79 12.24
N ARG A 254 -2.63 4.43 13.35
CA ARG A 254 -3.92 5.06 13.56
C ARG A 254 -3.72 6.49 14.06
N ASP A 255 -4.36 7.45 13.41
CA ASP A 255 -4.30 8.84 13.83
C ASP A 255 -5.43 9.22 14.80
N ILE A 256 -5.36 10.45 15.32
CA ILE A 256 -6.36 11.00 16.25
C ILE A 256 -7.70 11.28 15.58
N LEU A 257 -7.76 11.41 14.26
CA LEU A 257 -8.97 11.68 13.49
C LEU A 257 -9.71 10.40 13.10
N GLY A 258 -9.11 9.24 13.36
CA GLY A 258 -9.69 7.93 13.08
C GLY A 258 -9.26 7.31 11.75
N PHE A 259 -8.36 7.97 11.02
CA PHE A 259 -7.70 7.33 9.88
C PHE A 259 -6.78 6.22 10.39
N GLN A 260 -6.79 5.12 9.70
CA GLN A 260 -5.89 4.01 10.01
C GLN A 260 -5.49 3.26 8.75
N GLY A 261 -4.29 2.71 8.77
CA GLY A 261 -3.75 1.98 7.63
C GLY A 261 -2.53 1.14 7.97
N LEU A 262 -2.12 0.39 6.98
CA LEU A 262 -0.95 -0.46 7.00
C LEU A 262 0.06 0.09 6.00
N LEU A 263 1.29 0.33 6.45
CA LEU A 263 2.39 0.75 5.58
C LEU A 263 3.43 -0.36 5.50
N GLY A 264 4.06 -0.51 4.35
CA GLY A 264 5.12 -1.51 4.18
C GLY A 264 6.13 -1.16 3.11
N GLY A 265 7.35 -1.64 3.30
CA GLY A 265 8.45 -1.47 2.36
C GLY A 265 9.73 -2.13 2.82
N GLU A 266 10.80 -1.89 2.08
CA GLU A 266 12.15 -2.27 2.49
C GLU A 266 12.61 -1.37 3.64
N MET A 267 13.32 -1.97 4.59
CA MET A 267 13.99 -1.23 5.65
C MET A 267 15.39 -0.84 5.14
N LEU A 268 15.53 0.40 4.72
CA LEU A 268 16.79 0.99 4.29
C LEU A 268 17.58 1.54 5.47
N TYR A 269 18.91 1.52 5.35
CA TYR A 269 19.79 2.23 6.28
C TYR A 269 20.11 3.65 5.78
N PRO A 270 20.32 4.62 6.67
CA PRO A 270 20.71 5.97 6.27
C PRO A 270 21.97 5.96 5.37
N GLY A 271 21.87 6.58 4.19
CA GLY A 271 22.95 6.66 3.22
C GLY A 271 23.15 5.40 2.35
N GLU A 272 22.28 4.39 2.49
CA GLU A 272 22.35 3.16 1.67
C GLU A 272 21.99 3.44 0.20
N ILE A 273 20.98 4.29 -0.03
CA ILE A 273 20.52 4.65 -1.37
C ILE A 273 20.72 6.16 -1.59
N THR A 274 21.49 6.48 -2.60
CA THR A 274 21.58 7.83 -3.16
C THR A 274 21.28 7.73 -4.65
N LEU A 275 20.33 8.51 -5.11
CA LEU A 275 19.90 8.54 -6.51
C LEU A 275 20.54 9.76 -7.17
N ASP A 276 21.43 9.53 -8.12
CA ASP A 276 21.93 10.58 -9.01
C ASP A 276 20.88 10.93 -10.07
N HIS A 277 21.11 11.99 -10.88
CA HIS A 277 20.17 12.39 -11.92
C HIS A 277 19.81 11.23 -12.86
N GLY A 278 18.52 10.94 -13.02
CA GLY A 278 17.99 9.85 -13.82
C GLY A 278 18.00 8.49 -13.15
N GLU A 279 18.59 8.35 -11.97
CA GLU A 279 18.57 7.09 -11.24
C GLU A 279 17.25 6.86 -10.50
N SER A 280 16.90 5.60 -10.33
CA SER A 280 15.62 5.18 -9.75
C SER A 280 15.81 4.10 -8.69
N TYR A 281 14.94 4.13 -7.69
CA TYR A 281 14.74 3.04 -6.74
C TYR A 281 13.30 2.52 -6.84
N THR A 282 13.15 1.19 -6.93
CA THR A 282 11.84 0.54 -6.92
C THR A 282 11.67 -0.26 -5.63
N SER A 283 10.59 0.01 -4.90
CA SER A 283 10.26 -0.73 -3.68
C SER A 283 9.94 -2.19 -3.97
N PRO A 284 10.11 -3.09 -2.99
CA PRO A 284 9.50 -4.42 -3.05
C PRO A 284 7.98 -4.32 -3.24
N TRP A 285 7.37 -5.41 -3.73
CA TRP A 285 5.93 -5.54 -3.74
C TRP A 285 5.38 -5.61 -2.31
N ILE A 286 4.37 -4.80 -2.05
CA ILE A 286 3.49 -4.96 -0.90
C ILE A 286 2.29 -5.78 -1.37
N VAL A 287 2.03 -6.86 -0.67
CA VAL A 287 0.93 -7.78 -0.95
C VAL A 287 -0.11 -7.62 0.13
N GLY A 288 -1.30 -7.15 -0.23
CA GLY A 288 -2.44 -6.98 0.66
C GLY A 288 -3.46 -8.10 0.47
N THR A 289 -3.98 -8.61 1.58
CA THR A 289 -5.07 -9.58 1.60
C THR A 289 -6.06 -9.27 2.69
N TRP A 290 -7.27 -9.73 2.51
CA TRP A 290 -8.37 -9.58 3.46
C TRP A 290 -9.19 -10.87 3.54
N GLY A 291 -10.01 -11.01 4.57
CA GLY A 291 -10.93 -12.14 4.68
C GLY A 291 -11.86 -12.06 5.89
N HIS A 292 -12.91 -12.83 5.86
CA HIS A 292 -13.69 -13.20 7.04
C HIS A 292 -13.00 -14.38 7.71
N GLY A 293 -12.13 -14.07 8.69
CA GLY A 293 -11.22 -15.01 9.31
C GLY A 293 -9.87 -15.14 8.60
N LEU A 294 -8.91 -15.62 9.38
CA LEU A 294 -7.52 -15.79 8.93
C LEU A 294 -7.39 -16.82 7.80
N ASP A 295 -8.26 -17.85 7.78
CA ASP A 295 -8.23 -18.90 6.76
C ASP A 295 -8.58 -18.36 5.37
N GLU A 296 -9.57 -17.47 5.25
CA GLU A 296 -9.92 -16.87 3.98
C GLU A 296 -8.81 -15.94 3.48
N ALA A 297 -8.29 -15.08 4.34
CA ALA A 297 -7.20 -14.18 4.01
C ALA A 297 -5.93 -14.95 3.57
N ALA A 298 -5.54 -16.00 4.28
CA ALA A 298 -4.45 -16.87 3.89
C ALA A 298 -4.73 -17.64 2.59
N GLY A 299 -5.98 -18.09 2.42
CA GLY A 299 -6.44 -18.81 1.23
C GLY A 299 -6.26 -18.02 -0.07
N ARG A 300 -6.46 -16.69 -0.05
CA ARG A 300 -6.21 -15.79 -1.19
C ARG A 300 -4.74 -15.77 -1.59
N ILE A 301 -3.83 -15.67 -0.60
CA ILE A 301 -2.38 -15.74 -0.84
C ILE A 301 -1.99 -17.12 -1.40
N HIS A 302 -2.50 -18.19 -0.80
CA HIS A 302 -2.20 -19.55 -1.27
C HIS A 302 -2.71 -19.78 -2.71
N LYS A 303 -3.88 -19.25 -3.05
CA LYS A 303 -4.40 -19.32 -4.42
C LYS A 303 -3.48 -18.58 -5.40
N TYR A 304 -3.01 -17.39 -5.02
CA TYR A 304 -2.05 -16.62 -5.80
C TYR A 304 -0.74 -17.39 -6.00
N LEU A 305 -0.12 -17.87 -4.91
CA LEU A 305 1.15 -18.57 -4.96
C LEU A 305 1.09 -19.83 -5.82
N ARG A 306 0.01 -20.62 -5.74
CA ARG A 306 -0.18 -21.81 -6.57
C ARG A 306 -0.37 -21.49 -8.06
N GLY A 307 -0.77 -20.28 -8.40
CA GLY A 307 -0.88 -19.81 -9.78
C GLY A 307 0.44 -19.34 -10.39
N LEU A 308 1.52 -19.22 -9.62
CA LEU A 308 2.82 -18.79 -10.14
C LEU A 308 3.45 -19.87 -11.05
N PRO A 309 4.02 -19.50 -12.22
CA PRO A 309 4.56 -20.47 -13.19
C PRO A 309 5.70 -21.37 -12.68
N SER A 310 6.31 -21.00 -11.58
CA SER A 310 7.44 -21.73 -10.96
C SER A 310 7.02 -22.76 -9.91
N HIS A 311 5.72 -22.99 -9.76
CA HIS A 311 5.18 -24.01 -8.84
C HIS A 311 4.65 -25.21 -9.58
#